data_0bfc63979333a8efb93d38a8bd2c0238
#
_entry.id   0bfc63979333a8efb93d38a8bd2c0238
#
_cell.length_a   1.000
_cell.length_b   1.000
_cell.length_c   1.000
_cell.angle_alpha   90.00
_cell.angle_beta   90.00
_cell.angle_gamma   90.00
#
_symmetry.space_group_name_H-M   'P 1'
#
loop_
_entity.id
_entity.type
_entity.pdbx_description
1 polymer ?
#
loop_
_entity_poly.entity_id
_entity_poly.type
_entity_poly.pdbx_seq_one_letter_code
_entity_poly.pdbx_strand_id
1 'polypeptide(L)'
;MKNIIIAFFLMLAPVGVTAQYQKTQEKAPLVNVPLENFASQQKVLFNFGWKFQLVTNENKNTDFASPTLDDSSWRTLDLPHDFQFEQPWTESGGGARGFKPMCEGWYRKSFPTDPSWKGKRVILDFGGIIYLGDVYLNGTKIASTDYGYVGLEADLTPFLSHDGENVVAVYASTGPKKGSRWYTGGGVFR
;
A
#
# COMPACT_ATOMS: atom_id res chain seq x y z
N MET A 1 -30.47 -68.53 15.95
CA MET A 1 -29.68 -67.63 16.81
C MET A 1 -28.71 -66.90 15.87
N LYS A 2 -28.93 -65.61 15.63
CA LYS A 2 -28.11 -64.76 14.72
C LYS A 2 -27.14 -63.98 15.59
N ASN A 3 -25.84 -64.24 15.46
CA ASN A 3 -24.77 -63.49 16.10
C ASN A 3 -24.54 -62.18 15.31
N ILE A 4 -24.78 -61.05 16.01
CA ILE A 4 -24.47 -59.71 15.51
C ILE A 4 -23.04 -59.38 16.01
N ILE A 5 -22.10 -59.26 15.10
CA ILE A 5 -20.74 -58.77 15.37
C ILE A 5 -20.81 -57.23 15.22
N ILE A 6 -20.68 -56.50 16.30
CA ILE A 6 -20.48 -55.03 16.31
C ILE A 6 -19.00 -54.77 16.20
N ALA A 7 -18.54 -54.33 15.04
CA ALA A 7 -17.18 -53.84 14.84
C ALA A 7 -17.08 -52.41 15.37
N PHE A 8 -16.38 -52.21 16.47
CA PHE A 8 -15.97 -50.90 16.95
C PHE A 8 -14.79 -50.41 16.10
N PHE A 9 -15.07 -49.47 15.23
CA PHE A 9 -13.99 -48.72 14.57
C PHE A 9 -13.45 -47.68 15.57
N LEU A 10 -12.33 -47.98 16.22
CA LEU A 10 -11.55 -46.99 16.94
C LEU A 10 -10.84 -46.10 15.92
N MET A 11 -11.36 -44.90 15.67
CA MET A 11 -10.60 -43.88 14.97
C MET A 11 -9.50 -43.39 15.91
N LEU A 12 -8.30 -43.92 15.74
CA LEU A 12 -7.08 -43.33 16.29
C LEU A 12 -6.80 -42.03 15.53
N ALA A 13 -7.25 -40.90 16.10
CA ALA A 13 -6.75 -39.60 15.63
C ALA A 13 -5.23 -39.56 15.86
N PRO A 14 -4.45 -39.09 14.87
CA PRO A 14 -3.01 -39.04 15.02
C PRO A 14 -2.62 -38.08 16.14
N VAL A 15 -2.11 -38.63 17.23
CA VAL A 15 -1.70 -37.89 18.45
C VAL A 15 -0.64 -36.82 18.15
N GLY A 16 0.01 -36.88 16.97
CA GLY A 16 1.01 -35.90 16.56
C GLY A 16 0.50 -34.52 16.19
N VAL A 17 -0.74 -34.44 15.65
CA VAL A 17 -1.28 -33.15 15.16
C VAL A 17 -1.77 -32.27 16.32
N THR A 18 -2.33 -32.87 17.37
CA THR A 18 -2.78 -32.14 18.54
C THR A 18 -1.63 -31.60 19.38
N ALA A 19 -0.51 -32.31 19.47
CA ALA A 19 0.67 -31.86 20.21
C ALA A 19 1.40 -30.70 19.51
N GLN A 20 1.43 -30.67 18.18
CA GLN A 20 2.00 -29.51 17.43
C GLN A 20 1.10 -28.28 17.51
N TYR A 21 -0.20 -28.44 17.46
CA TYR A 21 -1.14 -27.31 17.56
C TYR A 21 -1.12 -26.67 18.95
N GLN A 22 -0.96 -27.46 19.99
CA GLN A 22 -0.83 -26.90 21.36
C GLN A 22 0.52 -26.23 21.62
N LYS A 23 1.60 -26.69 20.97
CA LYS A 23 2.92 -26.05 21.08
C LYS A 23 3.00 -24.67 20.44
N THR A 24 2.21 -24.43 19.38
CA THR A 24 2.11 -23.11 18.73
C THR A 24 1.21 -22.13 19.49
N GLN A 25 0.51 -22.58 20.53
CA GLN A 25 -0.33 -21.74 21.40
C GLN A 25 0.34 -21.37 22.73
N GLU A 26 1.60 -21.75 22.95
CA GLU A 26 2.36 -21.11 24.03
C GLU A 26 2.42 -19.61 23.71
N LYS A 27 1.59 -18.84 24.42
CA LYS A 27 1.59 -17.37 24.33
C LYS A 27 3.03 -16.92 24.51
N ALA A 28 3.57 -16.28 23.47
CA ALA A 28 4.80 -15.53 23.66
C ALA A 28 4.67 -14.71 24.94
N PRO A 29 5.69 -14.70 25.80
CA PRO A 29 5.61 -13.96 27.04
C PRO A 29 5.21 -12.52 26.70
N LEU A 30 4.17 -12.02 27.37
CA LEU A 30 3.79 -10.61 27.23
C LEU A 30 5.00 -9.80 27.68
N VAL A 31 5.73 -9.29 26.69
CA VAL A 31 6.80 -8.33 26.97
C VAL A 31 6.11 -7.10 27.54
N ASN A 32 6.31 -6.82 28.82
CA ASN A 32 5.89 -5.57 29.44
C ASN A 32 6.72 -4.45 28.78
N VAL A 33 6.22 -3.90 27.67
CA VAL A 33 6.80 -2.69 27.08
C VAL A 33 6.25 -1.52 27.91
N PRO A 34 7.11 -0.73 28.57
CA PRO A 34 6.67 0.41 29.34
C PRO A 34 5.81 1.35 28.48
N LEU A 35 4.67 1.78 28.99
CA LEU A 35 3.72 2.67 28.29
C LEU A 35 4.35 4.00 27.85
N GLU A 36 5.38 4.45 28.55
CA GLU A 36 6.18 5.62 28.18
C GLU A 36 6.82 5.52 26.79
N ASN A 37 7.10 4.30 26.31
CA ASN A 37 7.62 4.10 24.95
C ASN A 37 6.58 4.27 23.85
N PHE A 38 5.30 4.34 24.20
CA PHE A 38 4.21 4.63 23.25
C PHE A 38 3.81 6.10 23.21
N ALA A 39 4.28 6.91 24.15
CA ALA A 39 3.85 8.31 24.32
C ALA A 39 4.41 9.28 23.26
N SER A 40 5.23 8.83 22.31
CA SER A 40 5.92 9.69 21.35
C SER A 40 5.49 9.56 19.89
N GLN A 41 4.39 8.84 19.61
CA GLN A 41 3.87 8.78 18.22
C GLN A 41 3.08 10.04 17.90
N GLN A 42 3.58 10.81 16.94
CA GLN A 42 2.87 11.93 16.36
C GLN A 42 2.37 11.52 14.97
N LYS A 43 1.06 11.62 14.73
CA LYS A 43 0.49 11.50 13.38
C LYS A 43 0.18 12.88 12.82
N VAL A 44 0.65 13.12 11.60
CA VAL A 44 0.38 14.34 10.85
C VAL A 44 -0.30 13.97 9.55
N LEU A 45 -1.38 14.66 9.20
CA LEU A 45 -2.04 14.45 7.91
C LEU A 45 -1.16 14.98 6.79
N PHE A 46 -0.90 14.11 5.81
CA PHE A 46 -0.04 14.42 4.66
C PHE A 46 -0.82 14.48 3.34
N ASN A 47 -2.15 14.53 3.42
CA ASN A 47 -3.08 14.36 2.30
C ASN A 47 -3.15 15.53 1.32
N PHE A 48 -2.70 16.72 1.70
CA PHE A 48 -2.95 17.95 0.96
C PHE A 48 -1.82 18.33 0.01
N GLY A 49 -2.16 18.97 -1.11
CA GLY A 49 -1.18 19.59 -2.00
C GLY A 49 -0.29 18.61 -2.76
N TRP A 50 -0.81 17.45 -3.13
CA TRP A 50 -0.11 16.52 -4.01
C TRP A 50 -0.16 17.00 -5.46
N LYS A 51 0.92 16.80 -6.18
CA LYS A 51 0.98 16.93 -7.64
C LYS A 51 0.59 15.60 -8.27
N PHE A 52 -0.22 15.62 -9.33
CA PHE A 52 -0.70 14.44 -10.01
C PHE A 52 -0.50 14.53 -11.52
N GLN A 53 -0.06 13.43 -12.12
CA GLN A 53 0.07 13.27 -13.58
C GLN A 53 -0.43 11.88 -14.00
N LEU A 54 -1.37 11.86 -14.93
CA LEU A 54 -1.79 10.61 -15.57
C LEU A 54 -0.69 10.16 -16.56
N VAL A 55 -0.42 8.86 -16.61
CA VAL A 55 0.50 8.28 -17.60
C VAL A 55 -0.22 8.20 -18.95
N THR A 56 0.42 8.72 -19.97
CA THR A 56 -0.04 8.70 -21.37
C THR A 56 1.04 8.12 -22.28
N ASN A 57 0.72 7.91 -23.55
CA ASN A 57 1.72 7.45 -24.52
C ASN A 57 2.89 8.43 -24.70
N GLU A 58 2.61 9.73 -24.51
CA GLU A 58 3.59 10.80 -24.70
C GLU A 58 4.58 10.87 -23.53
N ASN A 59 4.15 10.52 -22.30
CA ASN A 59 4.96 10.71 -21.10
C ASN A 59 5.40 9.40 -20.43
N LYS A 60 4.99 8.22 -20.89
CA LYS A 60 5.26 6.91 -20.26
C LYS A 60 6.74 6.57 -20.04
N ASN A 61 7.64 7.22 -20.76
CA ASN A 61 9.08 7.03 -20.65
C ASN A 61 9.75 8.05 -19.72
N THR A 62 8.99 8.93 -19.09
CA THR A 62 9.52 9.92 -18.13
C THR A 62 9.90 9.24 -16.83
N ASP A 63 11.04 9.59 -16.27
CA ASP A 63 11.41 9.18 -14.91
C ASP A 63 10.66 10.05 -13.90
N PHE A 64 9.44 9.66 -13.61
CA PHE A 64 8.57 10.37 -12.67
C PHE A 64 9.05 10.28 -11.20
N ALA A 65 9.93 9.35 -10.88
CA ALA A 65 10.50 9.21 -9.54
C ALA A 65 11.67 10.16 -9.29
N SER A 66 12.25 10.72 -10.37
CA SER A 66 13.42 11.61 -10.26
C SER A 66 13.13 12.82 -9.35
N PRO A 67 13.97 13.09 -8.34
CA PRO A 67 13.79 14.26 -7.47
C PRO A 67 13.97 15.60 -8.22
N THR A 68 14.64 15.58 -9.38
CA THR A 68 14.90 16.78 -10.18
C THR A 68 13.88 17.03 -11.27
N LEU A 69 12.85 16.18 -11.39
CA LEU A 69 11.79 16.38 -12.36
C LEU A 69 11.02 17.67 -12.05
N ASP A 70 10.82 18.51 -13.05
CA ASP A 70 9.92 19.64 -12.96
C ASP A 70 8.45 19.17 -13.03
N ASP A 71 7.75 19.27 -11.94
CA ASP A 71 6.33 18.94 -11.80
C ASP A 71 5.44 20.19 -11.62
N SER A 72 5.97 21.37 -11.98
CA SER A 72 5.25 22.66 -11.84
C SER A 72 3.94 22.70 -12.64
N SER A 73 3.92 22.04 -13.79
CA SER A 73 2.74 21.92 -14.67
C SER A 73 1.72 20.87 -14.24
N TRP A 74 2.06 20.04 -13.23
CA TRP A 74 1.17 18.97 -12.80
C TRP A 74 -0.04 19.52 -12.03
N ARG A 75 -1.15 18.81 -12.15
CA ARG A 75 -2.37 19.15 -11.40
C ARG A 75 -2.14 19.02 -9.90
N THR A 76 -2.48 20.03 -9.13
CA THR A 76 -2.48 19.95 -7.66
C THR A 76 -3.82 19.42 -7.18
N LEU A 77 -3.78 18.46 -6.25
CA LEU A 77 -4.98 17.86 -5.65
C LEU A 77 -4.71 17.39 -4.23
N ASP A 78 -5.77 16.99 -3.54
CA ASP A 78 -5.74 16.39 -2.22
C ASP A 78 -6.14 14.91 -2.29
N LEU A 79 -5.63 14.11 -1.36
CA LEU A 79 -6.02 12.70 -1.19
C LEU A 79 -7.23 12.60 -0.24
N PRO A 80 -8.11 11.60 -0.44
CA PRO A 80 -8.07 10.52 -1.43
C PRO A 80 -8.38 10.98 -2.84
N HIS A 81 -7.81 10.29 -3.84
CA HIS A 81 -8.03 10.59 -5.24
C HIS A 81 -8.12 9.30 -6.07
N ASP A 82 -9.11 9.23 -6.95
CA ASP A 82 -9.35 8.14 -7.88
C ASP A 82 -9.27 8.64 -9.33
N PHE A 83 -8.09 8.49 -9.93
CA PHE A 83 -7.87 8.93 -11.31
C PHE A 83 -8.59 8.07 -12.34
N GLN A 84 -8.95 6.83 -12.00
CA GLN A 84 -9.69 5.96 -12.92
C GLN A 84 -11.14 6.42 -13.06
N PHE A 85 -11.75 6.91 -11.97
CA PHE A 85 -13.10 7.48 -12.01
C PHE A 85 -13.19 8.68 -12.96
N GLU A 86 -12.15 9.48 -13.06
CA GLU A 86 -12.08 10.66 -13.92
C GLU A 86 -11.99 10.31 -15.41
N GLN A 87 -11.61 9.08 -15.76
CA GLN A 87 -11.47 8.70 -17.16
C GLN A 87 -12.84 8.58 -17.84
N PRO A 88 -12.92 8.84 -19.18
CA PRO A 88 -14.13 8.64 -19.92
C PRO A 88 -14.57 7.16 -19.92
N TRP A 89 -15.86 6.94 -20.11
CA TRP A 89 -16.39 5.60 -20.32
C TRP A 89 -15.97 5.07 -21.67
N THR A 90 -15.50 3.84 -21.75
CA THR A 90 -15.08 3.20 -23.01
C THR A 90 -15.53 1.76 -23.07
N GLU A 91 -15.88 1.27 -24.27
CA GLU A 91 -16.22 -0.14 -24.48
C GLU A 91 -15.03 -1.06 -24.12
N SER A 92 -13.80 -0.61 -24.40
CA SER A 92 -12.56 -1.33 -24.07
C SER A 92 -12.35 -1.52 -22.55
N GLY A 93 -12.99 -0.70 -21.72
CA GLY A 93 -12.98 -0.85 -20.26
C GLY A 93 -13.68 -2.11 -19.78
N GLY A 94 -14.62 -2.62 -20.56
CA GLY A 94 -15.38 -3.83 -20.25
C GLY A 94 -16.42 -3.65 -19.15
N GLY A 95 -17.59 -4.28 -19.31
CA GLY A 95 -18.72 -4.15 -18.39
C GLY A 95 -18.38 -4.61 -16.96
N ALA A 96 -17.53 -5.61 -16.81
CA ALA A 96 -17.09 -6.11 -15.51
C ALA A 96 -16.35 -5.07 -14.65
N ARG A 97 -15.86 -3.99 -15.26
CA ARG A 97 -15.15 -2.87 -14.61
C ARG A 97 -15.90 -1.56 -14.75
N GLY A 98 -17.20 -1.61 -15.01
CA GLY A 98 -18.00 -0.41 -15.19
C GLY A 98 -17.58 0.43 -16.38
N PHE A 99 -17.00 -0.17 -17.42
CA PHE A 99 -16.54 0.50 -18.65
C PHE A 99 -15.47 1.57 -18.45
N LYS A 100 -14.77 1.55 -17.30
CA LYS A 100 -13.62 2.42 -17.05
C LYS A 100 -12.34 1.80 -17.61
N PRO A 101 -11.51 2.57 -18.34
CA PRO A 101 -10.24 2.06 -18.86
C PRO A 101 -9.24 1.79 -17.74
N MET A 102 -8.32 0.86 -17.98
CA MET A 102 -7.14 0.76 -17.13
C MET A 102 -6.23 1.94 -17.39
N CYS A 103 -5.65 2.46 -16.33
CA CYS A 103 -4.77 3.61 -16.39
C CYS A 103 -3.74 3.57 -15.26
N GLU A 104 -2.78 4.46 -15.38
CA GLU A 104 -1.67 4.61 -14.46
C GLU A 104 -1.48 6.08 -14.14
N GLY A 105 -1.04 6.37 -12.93
CA GLY A 105 -0.81 7.73 -12.50
C GLY A 105 0.33 7.84 -11.52
N TRP A 106 0.90 9.03 -11.47
CA TRP A 106 1.93 9.38 -10.52
C TRP A 106 1.49 10.54 -9.65
N TYR A 107 1.81 10.43 -8.39
CA TYR A 107 1.65 11.48 -7.40
C TYR A 107 3.04 11.90 -6.92
N ARG A 108 3.22 13.20 -6.68
CA ARG A 108 4.48 13.73 -6.16
C ARG A 108 4.19 14.79 -5.11
N LYS A 109 5.06 14.86 -4.11
CA LYS A 109 5.00 15.91 -3.11
C LYS A 109 6.39 16.20 -2.56
N SER A 110 6.76 17.47 -2.58
CA SER A 110 7.97 17.97 -1.94
C SER A 110 7.69 18.40 -0.50
N PHE A 111 8.64 18.13 0.39
CA PHE A 111 8.55 18.52 1.79
C PHE A 111 9.94 18.63 2.43
N PRO A 112 10.15 19.57 3.36
CA PRO A 112 11.39 19.63 4.14
C PRO A 112 11.39 18.55 5.23
N THR A 113 12.59 18.17 5.68
CA THR A 113 12.73 17.37 6.89
C THR A 113 12.49 18.25 8.12
N ASP A 114 11.52 17.90 8.96
CA ASP A 114 11.32 18.60 10.22
C ASP A 114 12.49 18.29 11.19
N PRO A 115 13.15 19.31 11.76
CA PRO A 115 14.24 19.10 12.71
C PRO A 115 13.87 18.23 13.93
N SER A 116 12.60 18.22 14.30
CA SER A 116 12.07 17.40 15.39
C SER A 116 12.09 15.90 15.11
N TRP A 117 12.32 15.50 13.85
CA TRP A 117 12.40 14.08 13.43
C TRP A 117 13.78 13.47 13.69
N LYS A 118 14.78 14.28 14.07
CA LYS A 118 16.13 13.79 14.36
C LYS A 118 16.08 12.68 15.42
N GLY A 119 16.64 11.52 15.06
CA GLY A 119 16.66 10.33 15.92
C GLY A 119 15.31 9.60 16.07
N LYS A 120 14.30 10.00 15.31
CA LYS A 120 13.00 9.33 15.28
C LYS A 120 12.85 8.52 13.99
N ARG A 121 11.97 7.52 14.05
CA ARG A 121 11.51 6.80 12.88
C ARG A 121 10.39 7.59 12.21
N VAL A 122 10.54 7.83 10.92
CA VAL A 122 9.57 8.58 10.09
C VAL A 122 8.94 7.62 9.09
N ILE A 123 7.64 7.44 9.20
CA ILE A 123 6.88 6.51 8.35
C ILE A 123 5.81 7.28 7.60
N LEU A 124 5.70 7.02 6.31
CA LEU A 124 4.56 7.42 5.51
C LEU A 124 3.57 6.27 5.46
N ASP A 125 2.39 6.49 6.03
CA ASP A 125 1.33 5.48 6.17
C ASP A 125 0.24 5.76 5.14
N PHE A 126 0.06 4.83 4.19
CA PHE A 126 -1.01 4.85 3.20
C PHE A 126 -2.15 3.93 3.64
N GLY A 127 -3.37 4.40 3.65
CA GLY A 127 -4.56 3.55 3.86
C GLY A 127 -4.81 2.57 2.72
N GLY A 128 -4.25 2.83 1.55
CA GLY A 128 -4.25 1.96 0.39
C GLY A 128 -3.80 2.67 -0.88
N ILE A 129 -3.18 1.93 -1.79
CA ILE A 129 -2.85 2.36 -3.15
C ILE A 129 -3.45 1.32 -4.10
N ILE A 130 -4.39 1.73 -4.94
CA ILE A 130 -5.16 0.82 -5.80
C ILE A 130 -4.71 0.96 -7.25
N TYR A 131 -4.26 -0.10 -7.89
CA TYR A 131 -4.17 -1.52 -7.48
C TYR A 131 -2.76 -1.93 -7.10
N LEU A 132 -1.81 -1.64 -8.01
CA LEU A 132 -0.37 -1.78 -7.82
C LEU A 132 0.17 -0.42 -7.41
N GLY A 133 1.06 -0.40 -6.46
CA GLY A 133 1.66 0.83 -6.00
C GLY A 133 3.14 0.67 -5.71
N ASP A 134 3.91 1.66 -6.14
CA ASP A 134 5.31 1.82 -5.79
C ASP A 134 5.54 3.18 -5.15
N VAL A 135 6.27 3.19 -4.05
CA VAL A 135 6.61 4.42 -3.33
C VAL A 135 8.11 4.68 -3.42
N TYR A 136 8.45 5.89 -3.77
CA TYR A 136 9.83 6.36 -3.92
C TYR A 136 10.07 7.55 -3.00
N LEU A 137 11.26 7.64 -2.45
CA LEU A 137 11.76 8.83 -1.79
C LEU A 137 13.09 9.23 -2.42
N ASN A 138 13.18 10.47 -2.86
CA ASN A 138 14.37 11.03 -3.50
C ASN A 138 14.90 10.16 -4.67
N GLY A 139 13.99 9.58 -5.46
CA GLY A 139 14.30 8.69 -6.59
C GLY A 139 14.56 7.24 -6.21
N THR A 140 14.66 6.90 -4.93
CA THR A 140 14.86 5.52 -4.47
C THR A 140 13.53 4.87 -4.14
N LYS A 141 13.27 3.69 -4.70
CA LYS A 141 12.09 2.89 -4.37
C LYS A 141 12.22 2.32 -2.96
N ILE A 142 11.26 2.63 -2.10
CA ILE A 142 11.30 2.29 -0.67
C ILE A 142 10.19 1.33 -0.23
N ALA A 143 9.09 1.28 -0.96
CA ALA A 143 8.00 0.36 -0.68
C ALA A 143 7.21 0.03 -1.94
N SER A 144 6.48 -1.09 -1.92
CA SER A 144 5.55 -1.47 -2.98
C SER A 144 4.40 -2.30 -2.44
N THR A 145 3.26 -2.23 -3.13
CA THR A 145 2.09 -3.07 -2.88
C THR A 145 1.54 -3.61 -4.18
N ASP A 146 0.98 -4.81 -4.12
CA ASP A 146 0.24 -5.42 -5.23
C ASP A 146 -1.20 -5.75 -4.83
N TYR A 147 -1.67 -5.16 -3.71
CA TYR A 147 -3.01 -5.35 -3.20
C TYR A 147 -3.56 -4.07 -2.57
N GLY A 148 -4.59 -3.49 -3.20
CA GLY A 148 -5.09 -2.15 -2.88
C GLY A 148 -5.93 -2.02 -1.61
N TYR A 149 -6.32 -3.12 -0.97
CA TYR A 149 -7.22 -3.10 0.20
C TYR A 149 -6.50 -3.27 1.54
N VAL A 150 -5.19 -3.16 1.56
CA VAL A 150 -4.38 -3.14 2.78
C VAL A 150 -3.57 -1.85 2.84
N GLY A 151 -3.29 -1.39 4.05
CA GLY A 151 -2.39 -0.27 4.27
C GLY A 151 -0.96 -0.60 3.87
N LEU A 152 -0.21 0.42 3.50
CA LEU A 152 1.21 0.33 3.17
C LEU A 152 1.99 1.34 4.01
N GLU A 153 2.89 0.85 4.84
CA GLU A 153 3.85 1.69 5.55
C GLU A 153 5.16 1.77 4.78
N ALA A 154 5.62 2.97 4.47
CA ALA A 154 6.91 3.23 3.86
C ALA A 154 7.84 3.92 4.87
N ASP A 155 8.95 3.28 5.22
CA ASP A 155 9.94 3.86 6.14
C ASP A 155 10.82 4.85 5.38
N LEU A 156 10.65 6.13 5.67
CA LEU A 156 11.40 7.22 5.06
C LEU A 156 12.75 7.42 5.74
N THR A 157 12.91 6.98 6.98
CA THR A 157 14.03 7.32 7.86
C THR A 157 15.42 7.18 7.22
N PRO A 158 15.75 6.04 6.56
CA PRO A 158 17.08 5.85 6.01
C PRO A 158 17.35 6.63 4.70
N PHE A 159 16.30 7.24 4.13
CA PHE A 159 16.36 7.89 2.81
C PHE A 159 16.11 9.40 2.87
N LEU A 160 15.79 9.95 4.06
CA LEU A 160 15.55 11.38 4.23
C LEU A 160 16.83 12.18 4.02
N SER A 161 16.73 13.22 3.19
CA SER A 161 17.70 14.30 3.17
C SER A 161 17.42 15.23 4.35
N HIS A 162 18.46 15.50 5.16
CA HIS A 162 18.32 16.43 6.28
C HIS A 162 18.64 17.88 5.88
N ASP A 163 19.28 18.06 4.73
CA ASP A 163 19.76 19.35 4.23
C ASP A 163 19.03 19.73 2.94
N GLY A 164 17.70 19.91 3.00
CA GLY A 164 16.94 20.34 1.83
C GLY A 164 15.56 19.70 1.72
N GLU A 165 14.99 19.84 0.53
CA GLU A 165 13.69 19.27 0.18
C GLU A 165 13.82 17.76 -0.09
N ASN A 166 12.83 17.01 0.38
CA ASN A 166 12.61 15.63 -0.01
C ASN A 166 11.45 15.55 -1.00
N VAL A 167 11.55 14.62 -1.93
CA VAL A 167 10.48 14.36 -2.90
C VAL A 167 9.99 12.94 -2.70
N VAL A 168 8.75 12.79 -2.25
CA VAL A 168 8.04 11.51 -2.33
C VAL A 168 7.33 11.44 -3.67
N ALA A 169 7.50 10.30 -4.38
CA ALA A 169 6.77 9.99 -5.58
C ALA A 169 6.05 8.64 -5.41
N VAL A 170 4.80 8.57 -5.86
CA VAL A 170 3.96 7.37 -5.75
C VAL A 170 3.41 7.03 -7.12
N TYR A 171 3.78 5.85 -7.60
CA TYR A 171 3.16 5.24 -8.77
C TYR A 171 1.92 4.45 -8.33
N ALA A 172 0.85 4.59 -9.07
CA ALA A 172 -0.35 3.78 -8.91
C ALA A 172 -0.85 3.30 -10.27
N SER A 173 -1.22 2.02 -10.36
CA SER A 173 -1.72 1.41 -11.58
C SER A 173 -2.95 0.56 -11.30
N THR A 174 -3.98 0.72 -12.11
CA THR A 174 -5.16 -0.15 -12.06
C THR A 174 -4.92 -1.51 -12.73
N GLY A 175 -3.76 -1.73 -13.31
CA GLY A 175 -3.08 -2.93 -13.80
C GLY A 175 -3.86 -3.97 -14.59
N PRO A 176 -3.28 -4.54 -15.66
CA PRO A 176 -3.99 -5.48 -16.52
C PRO A 176 -4.18 -6.88 -15.91
N LYS A 177 -3.37 -7.27 -14.93
CA LYS A 177 -3.24 -8.68 -14.52
C LYS A 177 -4.06 -9.09 -13.31
N LYS A 178 -4.52 -8.14 -12.51
CA LYS A 178 -5.27 -8.42 -11.27
C LYS A 178 -6.63 -7.73 -11.26
N GLY A 179 -7.14 -7.42 -12.45
CA GLY A 179 -8.44 -6.79 -12.59
C GLY A 179 -9.51 -7.57 -11.86
N SER A 180 -10.11 -6.94 -10.86
CA SER A 180 -11.31 -7.43 -10.22
C SER A 180 -12.45 -7.54 -11.23
N ARG A 181 -13.43 -8.32 -10.88
CA ARG A 181 -14.67 -8.45 -11.61
C ARG A 181 -15.50 -7.15 -11.63
N TRP A 182 -15.20 -6.23 -10.72
CA TRP A 182 -15.93 -4.99 -10.48
C TRP A 182 -14.99 -3.79 -10.50
N TYR A 183 -15.57 -2.61 -10.65
CA TYR A 183 -14.84 -1.37 -10.47
C TYR A 183 -14.29 -1.27 -9.03
N THR A 184 -13.00 -1.10 -8.91
CA THR A 184 -12.30 -1.05 -7.61
C THR A 184 -11.72 0.32 -7.29
N GLY A 185 -11.74 1.24 -8.25
CA GLY A 185 -11.03 2.51 -8.17
C GLY A 185 -9.57 2.40 -8.64
N GLY A 186 -8.89 3.53 -8.66
CA GLY A 186 -7.48 3.61 -9.04
C GLY A 186 -6.83 4.88 -8.49
N GLY A 187 -5.83 4.71 -7.62
CA GLY A 187 -5.12 5.84 -7.05
C GLY A 187 -4.72 5.65 -5.60
N VAL A 188 -4.47 6.76 -4.91
CA VAL A 188 -4.09 6.78 -3.50
C VAL A 188 -5.31 7.07 -2.64
N PHE A 189 -5.61 6.16 -1.71
CA PHE A 189 -6.84 6.24 -0.96
C PHE A 189 -6.73 7.16 0.28
N ARG A 190 -5.64 7.12 1.00
CA ARG A 190 -5.28 8.03 2.11
C ARG A 190 -3.80 7.93 2.41
#